data_6472dd7b3242423e4a40031a5e9fd367
#
_entry.id   6472dd7b3242423e4a40031a5e9fd367
#
_cell.length_a   1.000
_cell.length_b   1.000
_cell.length_c   1.000
_cell.angle_alpha   90.00
_cell.angle_beta   90.00
_cell.angle_gamma   90.00
#
_symmetry.space_group_name_H-M   'P 1'
#
loop_
_entity.id
_entity.type
_entity.pdbx_description
1 polymer ?
#
loop_
_entity_poly.entity_id
_entity_poly.type
_entity_poly.pdbx_seq_one_letter_code
_entity_poly.pdbx_strand_id
1 'polypeptide(L)'
;MVFHKKSYTFDVLFNNKDEMLDLKQLTVDVCRIATEAGHFLKEERKNFRRECVEEKHAHDYVSYVDKESEVRVVKALSTLLPEAGFITEEGSVTYRDEPYFWVIDPLDGTTNYIHDEAPYCVSIALRNRTGLLLGVVYEVCRDECFYAWKGGKAFMNGKAIHVSDIRDVKDAFVITELPYNHLQYKRTALHLIDRLYGMVGGIRMNGSAAAAICYVAMGRFDAWTEAFIGKWDYSAAALIVQEAGGKVTNFYGEDHFIEGHHIIATNGYLHPLFQELLAEVPPLDM
;
A
#
# COMPACT_ATOMS: atom_id res chain seq x y z
N MET A 1 -52.06 20.58 -5.14
CA MET A 1 -51.41 19.83 -6.20
C MET A 1 -49.96 19.62 -5.72
N VAL A 2 -49.69 18.47 -5.08
CA VAL A 2 -48.42 18.18 -4.41
C VAL A 2 -47.61 17.31 -5.36
N PHE A 3 -46.49 17.83 -5.88
CA PHE A 3 -45.54 17.08 -6.68
C PHE A 3 -44.65 16.23 -5.77
N HIS A 4 -44.84 14.92 -5.74
CA HIS A 4 -43.92 13.96 -5.19
C HIS A 4 -42.72 13.80 -6.15
N LYS A 5 -41.56 14.36 -5.76
CA LYS A 5 -40.26 13.99 -6.35
C LYS A 5 -39.89 12.59 -5.89
N LYS A 6 -39.95 11.60 -6.78
CA LYS A 6 -39.27 10.32 -6.60
C LYS A 6 -37.77 10.56 -6.80
N SER A 7 -37.00 10.55 -5.71
CA SER A 7 -35.56 10.39 -5.75
C SER A 7 -35.27 8.91 -6.04
N TYR A 8 -34.87 8.60 -7.25
CA TYR A 8 -34.27 7.31 -7.55
C TYR A 8 -32.85 7.34 -7.04
N THR A 9 -32.58 6.56 -6.00
CA THR A 9 -31.24 6.34 -5.47
C THR A 9 -30.43 5.55 -6.49
N PHE A 10 -29.39 6.18 -7.01
CA PHE A 10 -28.40 5.61 -7.93
C PHE A 10 -27.56 4.50 -7.24
N ASP A 11 -27.67 4.37 -5.91
CA ASP A 11 -26.88 3.45 -5.09
C ASP A 11 -27.22 1.97 -5.22
N VAL A 12 -28.40 1.63 -5.76
CA VAL A 12 -28.87 0.22 -5.78
C VAL A 12 -28.30 -0.57 -6.96
N LEU A 13 -27.83 0.09 -8.03
CA LEU A 13 -27.35 -0.61 -9.23
C LEU A 13 -25.88 -1.03 -9.18
N PHE A 14 -25.09 -0.46 -8.29
CA PHE A 14 -23.64 -0.76 -8.18
C PHE A 14 -23.33 -1.91 -7.22
N ASN A 15 -24.14 -2.15 -6.19
CA ASN A 15 -23.90 -3.25 -5.23
C ASN A 15 -24.05 -4.66 -5.86
N ASN A 16 -24.78 -4.81 -6.96
CA ASN A 16 -25.02 -6.13 -7.55
C ASN A 16 -23.89 -6.65 -8.46
N LYS A 17 -22.92 -5.81 -8.87
CA LYS A 17 -21.79 -6.28 -9.70
C LYS A 17 -20.62 -6.80 -8.88
N ASP A 18 -20.41 -6.24 -7.69
CA ASP A 18 -19.35 -6.71 -6.78
C ASP A 18 -19.66 -8.12 -6.22
N GLU A 19 -20.95 -8.46 -6.11
CA GLU A 19 -21.39 -9.83 -5.77
C GLU A 19 -21.10 -10.86 -6.89
N MET A 20 -20.77 -10.41 -8.11
CA MET A 20 -20.45 -11.30 -9.24
C MET A 20 -18.94 -11.62 -9.38
N LEU A 21 -18.03 -10.85 -8.71
CA LEU A 21 -16.61 -11.14 -8.74
C LEU A 21 -16.25 -12.18 -7.68
N ASP A 22 -15.69 -13.31 -8.10
CA ASP A 22 -15.05 -14.23 -7.15
C ASP A 22 -13.71 -13.62 -6.71
N LEU A 23 -13.79 -12.73 -5.69
CA LEU A 23 -12.62 -12.02 -5.15
C LEU A 23 -11.53 -12.98 -4.66
N LYS A 24 -11.91 -14.14 -4.13
CA LYS A 24 -10.95 -15.14 -3.66
C LYS A 24 -10.15 -15.72 -4.83
N GLN A 25 -10.83 -16.17 -5.89
CA GLN A 25 -10.15 -16.72 -7.06
C GLN A 25 -9.33 -15.63 -7.76
N LEU A 26 -9.90 -14.44 -7.91
CA LEU A 26 -9.22 -13.29 -8.50
C LEU A 26 -7.92 -12.94 -7.73
N THR A 27 -7.97 -12.98 -6.38
CA THR A 27 -6.78 -12.74 -5.55
C THR A 27 -5.69 -13.80 -5.80
N VAL A 28 -6.06 -15.07 -5.94
CA VAL A 28 -5.10 -16.14 -6.26
C VAL A 28 -4.42 -15.90 -7.62
N ASP A 29 -5.17 -15.48 -8.62
CA ASP A 29 -4.62 -15.16 -9.94
C ASP A 29 -3.69 -13.94 -9.89
N VAL A 30 -4.03 -12.92 -9.09
CA VAL A 30 -3.17 -11.73 -8.86
C VAL A 30 -1.90 -12.10 -8.10
N CYS A 31 -1.96 -13.02 -7.11
CA CYS A 31 -0.76 -13.52 -6.43
C CYS A 31 0.24 -14.13 -7.44
N ARG A 32 -0.25 -14.89 -8.42
CA ARG A 32 0.60 -15.46 -9.47
C ARG A 32 1.23 -14.35 -10.31
N ILE A 33 0.47 -13.35 -10.72
CA ILE A 33 0.97 -12.20 -11.51
C ILE A 33 2.04 -11.43 -10.74
N ALA A 34 1.79 -11.10 -9.46
CA ALA A 34 2.75 -10.40 -8.60
C ALA A 34 4.03 -11.20 -8.40
N THR A 35 3.93 -12.53 -8.21
CA THR A 35 5.08 -13.43 -8.07
C THR A 35 5.90 -13.50 -9.37
N GLU A 36 5.24 -13.60 -10.54
CA GLU A 36 5.90 -13.60 -11.84
C GLU A 36 6.65 -12.27 -12.09
N ALA A 37 6.04 -11.13 -11.74
CA ALA A 37 6.68 -9.82 -11.81
C ALA A 37 7.89 -9.72 -10.85
N GLY A 38 7.74 -10.18 -9.60
CA GLY A 38 8.86 -10.19 -8.65
C GLY A 38 10.00 -11.12 -9.06
N HIS A 39 9.72 -12.25 -9.68
CA HIS A 39 10.76 -13.09 -10.28
C HIS A 39 11.50 -12.36 -11.41
N PHE A 40 10.78 -11.59 -12.24
CA PHE A 40 11.41 -10.74 -13.24
C PHE A 40 12.35 -9.71 -12.56
N LEU A 41 11.88 -8.99 -11.52
CA LEU A 41 12.72 -8.04 -10.78
C LEU A 41 14.01 -8.71 -10.26
N LYS A 42 13.88 -9.89 -9.68
CA LYS A 42 15.00 -10.66 -9.13
C LYS A 42 16.02 -11.11 -10.20
N GLU A 43 15.54 -11.49 -11.37
CA GLU A 43 16.44 -11.87 -12.49
C GLU A 43 17.15 -10.64 -13.07
N GLU A 44 16.43 -9.53 -13.29
CA GLU A 44 17.03 -8.28 -13.78
C GLU A 44 18.06 -7.73 -12.81
N ARG A 45 17.84 -7.89 -11.48
CA ARG A 45 18.78 -7.43 -10.45
C ARG A 45 20.18 -8.01 -10.60
N LYS A 46 20.31 -9.24 -11.11
CA LYS A 46 21.61 -9.92 -11.30
C LYS A 46 22.52 -9.20 -12.29
N ASN A 47 21.93 -8.49 -13.26
CA ASN A 47 22.66 -7.80 -14.32
C ASN A 47 22.42 -6.28 -14.30
N PHE A 48 21.76 -5.78 -13.26
CA PHE A 48 21.38 -4.38 -13.14
C PHE A 48 22.61 -3.48 -13.06
N ARG A 49 22.58 -2.37 -13.81
CA ARG A 49 23.63 -1.35 -13.81
C ARG A 49 23.06 -0.01 -13.40
N ARG A 50 23.77 0.69 -12.52
CA ARG A 50 23.35 2.01 -12.01
C ARG A 50 23.24 3.07 -13.11
N GLU A 51 23.97 2.90 -14.22
CA GLU A 51 23.90 3.81 -15.37
C GLU A 51 22.51 3.79 -16.07
N CYS A 52 21.65 2.81 -15.76
CA CYS A 52 20.28 2.70 -16.27
C CYS A 52 19.25 3.41 -15.39
N VAL A 53 19.68 4.07 -14.32
CA VAL A 53 18.79 4.79 -13.39
C VAL A 53 18.53 6.19 -13.92
N GLU A 54 17.26 6.56 -13.99
CA GLU A 54 16.80 7.93 -14.29
C GLU A 54 16.28 8.56 -12.99
N GLU A 55 16.52 9.85 -12.79
CA GLU A 55 15.92 10.61 -11.68
C GLU A 55 14.68 11.33 -12.21
N LYS A 56 13.49 10.95 -11.71
CA LYS A 56 12.21 11.61 -12.04
C LYS A 56 12.14 13.00 -11.38
N HIS A 57 12.47 13.03 -10.08
CA HIS A 57 12.54 14.21 -9.23
C HIS A 57 13.70 14.03 -8.23
N ALA A 58 14.06 15.07 -7.47
CA ALA A 58 15.12 14.97 -6.46
C ALA A 58 14.84 13.79 -5.49
N HIS A 59 15.76 12.81 -5.46
CA HIS A 59 15.63 11.57 -4.66
C HIS A 59 14.46 10.64 -5.04
N ASP A 60 13.92 10.78 -6.24
CA ASP A 60 12.88 9.93 -6.82
C ASP A 60 13.44 9.27 -8.09
N TYR A 61 13.65 7.97 -8.03
CA TYR A 61 14.37 7.22 -9.04
C TYR A 61 13.46 6.25 -9.78
N VAL A 62 13.77 6.02 -11.05
CA VAL A 62 13.14 4.99 -11.88
C VAL A 62 14.21 4.35 -12.74
N SER A 63 13.98 3.11 -13.10
CA SER A 63 14.79 2.40 -14.08
C SER A 63 13.93 1.80 -15.18
N TYR A 64 14.56 1.22 -16.19
CA TYR A 64 13.84 0.44 -17.20
C TYR A 64 13.12 -0.77 -16.57
N VAL A 65 13.57 -1.23 -15.40
CA VAL A 65 13.01 -2.39 -14.70
C VAL A 65 11.62 -2.09 -14.16
N ASP A 66 11.42 -0.89 -13.58
CA ASP A 66 10.12 -0.42 -13.08
C ASP A 66 9.12 -0.35 -14.26
N LYS A 67 9.52 0.31 -15.34
CA LYS A 67 8.69 0.50 -16.54
C LYS A 67 8.30 -0.83 -17.20
N GLU A 68 9.25 -1.76 -17.35
CA GLU A 68 9.00 -3.07 -17.95
C GLU A 68 8.16 -3.95 -17.04
N SER A 69 8.37 -3.89 -15.70
CA SER A 69 7.53 -4.57 -14.71
C SER A 69 6.08 -4.10 -14.81
N GLU A 70 5.86 -2.77 -14.87
CA GLU A 70 4.52 -2.20 -15.03
C GLU A 70 3.81 -2.72 -16.29
N VAL A 71 4.50 -2.70 -17.44
CA VAL A 71 3.94 -3.18 -18.72
C VAL A 71 3.51 -4.65 -18.61
N ARG A 72 4.31 -5.49 -17.96
CA ARG A 72 3.99 -6.93 -17.77
C ARG A 72 2.78 -7.12 -16.88
N VAL A 73 2.74 -6.43 -15.74
CA VAL A 73 1.62 -6.51 -14.79
C VAL A 73 0.33 -5.99 -15.42
N VAL A 74 0.36 -4.81 -16.05
CA VAL A 74 -0.80 -4.21 -16.74
C VAL A 74 -1.33 -5.14 -17.82
N LYS A 75 -0.47 -5.74 -18.65
CA LYS A 75 -0.87 -6.69 -19.70
C LYS A 75 -1.59 -7.92 -19.11
N ALA A 76 -1.07 -8.50 -18.04
CA ALA A 76 -1.68 -9.67 -17.39
C ALA A 76 -3.04 -9.33 -16.76
N LEU A 77 -3.11 -8.20 -16.02
CA LEU A 77 -4.33 -7.76 -15.36
C LEU A 77 -5.42 -7.32 -16.36
N SER A 78 -5.05 -6.72 -17.50
CA SER A 78 -6.00 -6.39 -18.59
C SER A 78 -6.66 -7.63 -19.18
N THR A 79 -5.99 -8.78 -19.15
CA THR A 79 -6.56 -10.06 -19.59
C THR A 79 -7.46 -10.66 -18.52
N LEU A 80 -7.08 -10.47 -17.24
CA LEU A 80 -7.78 -11.05 -16.08
C LEU A 80 -9.11 -10.34 -15.80
N LEU A 81 -9.15 -9.00 -15.90
CA LEU A 81 -10.36 -8.18 -15.69
C LEU A 81 -10.41 -7.03 -16.72
N PRO A 82 -10.92 -7.30 -17.94
CA PRO A 82 -10.86 -6.33 -19.04
C PRO A 82 -11.64 -5.03 -18.83
N GLU A 83 -12.65 -5.03 -17.94
CA GLU A 83 -13.43 -3.85 -17.58
C GLU A 83 -12.79 -2.94 -16.52
N ALA A 84 -11.63 -3.31 -15.98
CA ALA A 84 -10.93 -2.48 -15.01
C ALA A 84 -9.98 -1.47 -15.70
N GLY A 85 -9.98 -0.25 -15.18
CA GLY A 85 -8.96 0.76 -15.47
C GLY A 85 -7.70 0.57 -14.62
N PHE A 86 -6.74 1.49 -14.76
CA PHE A 86 -5.46 1.40 -14.10
C PHE A 86 -5.06 2.74 -13.47
N ILE A 87 -4.47 2.67 -12.29
CA ILE A 87 -3.77 3.74 -11.58
C ILE A 87 -2.39 3.18 -11.28
N THR A 88 -1.37 3.68 -11.97
CA THR A 88 -0.03 3.12 -11.92
C THR A 88 0.99 4.20 -11.57
N GLU A 89 2.08 3.83 -10.92
CA GLU A 89 3.14 4.77 -10.54
C GLU A 89 3.84 5.34 -11.77
N GLU A 90 4.21 4.51 -12.74
CA GLU A 90 4.97 4.90 -13.92
C GLU A 90 4.11 5.54 -15.04
N GLY A 91 2.78 5.51 -14.85
CA GLY A 91 1.84 6.20 -15.73
C GLY A 91 1.75 5.64 -17.14
N SER A 92 2.03 4.34 -17.34
CA SER A 92 2.00 3.69 -18.66
C SER A 92 0.60 3.62 -19.26
N VAL A 93 -0.45 3.89 -18.49
CA VAL A 93 -1.85 3.79 -18.92
C VAL A 93 -2.62 5.07 -18.62
N THR A 94 -3.48 5.48 -19.56
CA THR A 94 -4.35 6.65 -19.38
C THR A 94 -5.57 6.30 -18.52
N TYR A 95 -5.84 7.10 -17.49
CA TYR A 95 -7.01 7.00 -16.64
C TYR A 95 -8.32 7.17 -17.44
N ARG A 96 -9.31 6.31 -17.16
CA ARG A 96 -10.69 6.40 -17.67
C ARG A 96 -11.65 6.20 -16.51
N ASP A 97 -12.92 6.56 -16.66
CA ASP A 97 -13.96 6.35 -15.64
C ASP A 97 -14.54 4.92 -15.72
N GLU A 98 -13.82 3.97 -15.16
CA GLU A 98 -14.17 2.55 -15.14
C GLU A 98 -14.86 2.16 -13.82
N PRO A 99 -15.60 1.02 -13.76
CA PRO A 99 -16.22 0.54 -12.52
C PRO A 99 -15.21 0.03 -11.49
N TYR A 100 -14.08 -0.49 -11.96
CA TYR A 100 -12.97 -1.01 -11.15
C TYR A 100 -11.65 -0.38 -11.58
N PHE A 101 -10.71 -0.31 -10.65
CA PHE A 101 -9.33 0.16 -10.92
C PHE A 101 -8.32 -0.74 -10.26
N TRP A 102 -7.36 -1.20 -11.05
CA TRP A 102 -6.11 -1.72 -10.54
C TRP A 102 -5.24 -0.55 -10.08
N VAL A 103 -4.69 -0.66 -8.88
CA VAL A 103 -3.74 0.30 -8.31
C VAL A 103 -2.43 -0.45 -8.18
N ILE A 104 -1.38 0.00 -8.88
CA ILE A 104 -0.17 -0.79 -9.09
C ILE A 104 1.06 0.05 -8.78
N ASP A 105 1.93 -0.51 -7.95
CA ASP A 105 3.34 -0.16 -7.87
C ASP A 105 4.15 -1.37 -8.38
N PRO A 106 4.84 -1.23 -9.51
CA PRO A 106 5.58 -2.32 -10.12
C PRO A 106 6.88 -2.66 -9.38
N LEU A 107 7.42 -1.74 -8.58
CA LEU A 107 8.64 -1.88 -7.79
C LEU A 107 8.67 -0.87 -6.62
N ASP A 108 7.90 -1.12 -5.54
CA ASP A 108 8.01 -0.34 -4.30
C ASP A 108 9.37 -0.63 -3.62
N GLY A 109 10.08 0.44 -3.28
CA GLY A 109 11.44 0.34 -2.78
C GLY A 109 12.49 0.43 -3.89
N THR A 110 12.30 1.24 -4.93
CA THR A 110 13.23 1.43 -6.07
C THR A 110 14.64 1.80 -5.60
N THR A 111 14.77 2.66 -4.58
CA THR A 111 16.09 2.99 -4.01
C THR A 111 16.77 1.75 -3.42
N ASN A 112 16.06 0.92 -2.66
CA ASN A 112 16.57 -0.34 -2.13
C ASN A 112 17.01 -1.27 -3.28
N TYR A 113 16.17 -1.41 -4.28
CA TYR A 113 16.48 -2.21 -5.47
C TYR A 113 17.78 -1.74 -6.16
N ILE A 114 17.94 -0.43 -6.38
CA ILE A 114 19.16 0.17 -6.98
C ILE A 114 20.40 -0.16 -6.16
N HIS A 115 20.29 -0.19 -4.83
CA HIS A 115 21.39 -0.44 -3.90
C HIS A 115 21.61 -1.91 -3.53
N ASP A 116 20.79 -2.84 -4.07
CA ASP A 116 20.82 -4.27 -3.74
C ASP A 116 20.49 -4.54 -2.26
N GLU A 117 19.60 -3.73 -1.70
CA GLU A 117 19.14 -3.80 -0.33
C GLU A 117 17.69 -4.28 -0.26
N ALA A 118 17.31 -4.87 0.85
CA ALA A 118 15.94 -5.32 1.14
C ALA A 118 15.24 -4.31 2.08
N PRO A 119 13.90 -4.29 2.06
CA PRO A 119 12.98 -4.97 1.15
C PRO A 119 12.69 -4.18 -0.13
N TYR A 120 12.21 -4.85 -1.17
CA TYR A 120 11.49 -4.27 -2.30
C TYR A 120 10.41 -5.26 -2.76
N CYS A 121 9.32 -4.74 -3.30
CA CYS A 121 8.15 -5.58 -3.61
C CYS A 121 7.34 -5.09 -4.82
N VAL A 122 6.43 -5.94 -5.28
CA VAL A 122 5.38 -5.61 -6.25
C VAL A 122 4.07 -5.45 -5.46
N SER A 123 3.38 -4.32 -5.63
CA SER A 123 2.13 -4.00 -4.95
C SER A 123 0.98 -3.88 -5.96
N ILE A 124 -0.10 -4.66 -5.78
CA ILE A 124 -1.26 -4.68 -6.67
C ILE A 124 -2.54 -4.67 -5.83
N ALA A 125 -3.37 -3.65 -6.00
CA ALA A 125 -4.71 -3.61 -5.42
C ALA A 125 -5.79 -3.54 -6.50
N LEU A 126 -6.97 -4.05 -6.21
CA LEU A 126 -8.19 -3.76 -6.94
C LEU A 126 -9.11 -2.92 -6.05
N ARG A 127 -9.63 -1.85 -6.61
CA ARG A 127 -10.67 -1.02 -5.96
C ARG A 127 -11.85 -0.77 -6.88
N ASN A 128 -12.98 -0.46 -6.28
CA ASN A 128 -14.10 0.19 -6.95
C ASN A 128 -14.28 1.62 -6.39
N ARG A 129 -15.40 2.26 -6.68
CA ARG A 129 -15.75 3.59 -6.16
C ARG A 129 -15.99 3.61 -4.64
N THR A 130 -16.29 2.47 -4.03
CA THR A 130 -16.63 2.37 -2.59
C THR A 130 -15.46 1.95 -1.72
N GLY A 131 -14.35 1.48 -2.30
CA GLY A 131 -13.14 1.12 -1.54
C GLY A 131 -12.34 -0.02 -2.16
N LEU A 132 -11.45 -0.57 -1.37
CA LEU A 132 -10.57 -1.68 -1.74
C LEU A 132 -11.32 -3.01 -1.76
N LEU A 133 -11.04 -3.85 -2.74
CA LEU A 133 -11.66 -5.17 -2.94
C LEU A 133 -10.67 -6.31 -2.71
N LEU A 134 -9.45 -6.20 -3.22
CA LEU A 134 -8.34 -7.10 -2.94
C LEU A 134 -7.02 -6.35 -2.92
N GLY A 135 -6.03 -6.94 -2.26
CA GLY A 135 -4.65 -6.44 -2.23
C GLY A 135 -3.67 -7.61 -2.22
N VAL A 136 -2.61 -7.47 -2.99
CA VAL A 136 -1.49 -8.42 -3.06
C VAL A 136 -0.19 -7.64 -3.03
N VAL A 137 0.73 -8.04 -2.15
CA VAL A 137 2.10 -7.51 -2.09
C VAL A 137 3.05 -8.70 -2.11
N TYR A 138 3.93 -8.75 -3.10
CA TYR A 138 4.97 -9.77 -3.18
C TYR A 138 6.32 -9.18 -2.84
N GLU A 139 6.82 -9.49 -1.65
CA GLU A 139 8.16 -9.10 -1.19
C GLU A 139 9.18 -10.06 -1.78
N VAL A 140 10.05 -9.51 -2.65
CA VAL A 140 10.90 -10.28 -3.55
C VAL A 140 12.10 -10.93 -2.82
N CYS A 141 12.65 -10.22 -1.84
CA CYS A 141 13.90 -10.66 -1.18
C CYS A 141 13.67 -11.87 -0.28
N ARG A 142 12.49 -11.96 0.36
CA ARG A 142 12.12 -13.04 1.27
C ARG A 142 11.22 -14.10 0.65
N ASP A 143 10.77 -13.89 -0.60
CA ASP A 143 9.80 -14.76 -1.28
C ASP A 143 8.49 -14.86 -0.47
N GLU A 144 7.96 -13.70 -0.05
CA GLU A 144 6.76 -13.61 0.77
C GLU A 144 5.63 -12.93 -0.01
N CYS A 145 4.58 -13.69 -0.32
CA CYS A 145 3.37 -13.19 -0.95
C CYS A 145 2.30 -12.92 0.11
N PHE A 146 2.05 -11.64 0.39
CA PHE A 146 0.98 -11.17 1.26
C PHE A 146 -0.26 -10.87 0.44
N TYR A 147 -1.43 -11.29 0.90
CA TYR A 147 -2.66 -11.02 0.18
C TYR A 147 -3.90 -11.04 1.08
N ALA A 148 -4.90 -10.29 0.66
CA ALA A 148 -6.22 -10.28 1.26
C ALA A 148 -7.28 -9.93 0.21
N TRP A 149 -8.53 -10.28 0.50
CA TRP A 149 -9.69 -9.76 -0.20
C TRP A 149 -10.73 -9.32 0.84
N LYS A 150 -11.57 -8.40 0.48
CA LYS A 150 -12.58 -7.81 1.38
C LYS A 150 -13.46 -8.89 2.03
N GLY A 151 -13.40 -8.97 3.36
CA GLY A 151 -14.10 -9.97 4.18
C GLY A 151 -13.47 -11.36 4.18
N GLY A 152 -12.25 -11.53 3.62
CA GLY A 152 -11.62 -12.85 3.41
C GLY A 152 -10.51 -13.21 4.39
N LYS A 153 -10.12 -12.34 5.30
CA LYS A 153 -8.89 -12.40 6.11
C LYS A 153 -7.63 -12.15 5.29
N ALA A 154 -6.50 -11.98 6.00
CA ALA A 154 -5.18 -11.80 5.41
C ALA A 154 -4.34 -13.08 5.47
N PHE A 155 -3.47 -13.23 4.48
CA PHE A 155 -2.61 -14.41 4.33
C PHE A 155 -1.19 -14.01 3.92
N MET A 156 -0.22 -14.85 4.28
CA MET A 156 1.14 -14.83 3.75
C MET A 156 1.53 -16.26 3.35
N ASN A 157 1.87 -16.46 2.08
CA ASN A 157 2.22 -17.76 1.52
C ASN A 157 1.22 -18.88 1.90
N GLY A 158 -0.10 -18.59 1.80
CA GLY A 158 -1.17 -19.53 2.10
C GLY A 158 -1.51 -19.71 3.58
N LYS A 159 -0.78 -19.08 4.49
CA LYS A 159 -1.03 -19.12 5.94
C LYS A 159 -1.74 -17.84 6.37
N ALA A 160 -2.82 -17.97 7.16
CA ALA A 160 -3.50 -16.83 7.74
C ALA A 160 -2.55 -16.06 8.67
N ILE A 161 -2.60 -14.73 8.59
CA ILE A 161 -1.81 -13.82 9.42
C ILE A 161 -2.72 -12.87 10.19
N HIS A 162 -2.18 -12.31 11.26
CA HIS A 162 -2.83 -11.27 12.08
C HIS A 162 -1.79 -10.31 12.61
N VAL A 163 -2.25 -9.10 12.89
CA VAL A 163 -1.45 -8.10 13.58
C VAL A 163 -1.04 -8.61 14.98
N SER A 164 -0.05 -7.96 15.59
CA SER A 164 0.39 -8.28 16.95
C SER A 164 -0.67 -7.89 18.00
N ASP A 165 -0.52 -8.41 19.21
CA ASP A 165 -1.33 -8.08 20.38
C ASP A 165 -0.60 -7.14 21.37
N ILE A 166 0.49 -6.50 20.95
CA ILE A 166 1.24 -5.52 21.73
C ILE A 166 0.37 -4.31 22.05
N ARG A 167 0.28 -3.99 23.33
CA ARG A 167 -0.55 -2.88 23.87
C ARG A 167 0.26 -1.82 24.56
N ASP A 168 1.39 -2.20 25.16
CA ASP A 168 2.28 -1.26 25.83
C ASP A 168 3.27 -0.70 24.82
N VAL A 169 3.30 0.61 24.69
CA VAL A 169 4.15 1.31 23.72
C VAL A 169 5.63 1.03 23.92
N LYS A 170 6.08 0.76 25.16
CA LYS A 170 7.49 0.43 25.44
C LYS A 170 7.97 -0.86 24.78
N ASP A 171 7.04 -1.79 24.51
CA ASP A 171 7.31 -3.07 23.87
C ASP A 171 7.11 -3.00 22.35
N ALA A 172 6.61 -1.85 21.84
CA ALA A 172 6.29 -1.67 20.44
C ALA A 172 7.54 -1.57 19.55
N PHE A 173 7.46 -2.21 18.39
CA PHE A 173 8.45 -2.10 17.33
C PHE A 173 7.80 -1.42 16.12
N VAL A 174 8.32 -0.25 15.73
CA VAL A 174 7.63 0.65 14.80
C VAL A 174 8.49 0.98 13.59
N ILE A 175 7.83 1.31 12.48
CA ILE A 175 8.46 1.85 11.27
C ILE A 175 7.91 3.24 11.04
N THR A 176 8.78 4.20 10.76
CA THR A 176 8.42 5.51 10.24
C THR A 176 9.31 5.83 9.04
N GLU A 177 8.70 6.23 7.94
CA GLU A 177 9.42 6.55 6.72
C GLU A 177 9.56 8.07 6.56
N LEU A 178 10.53 8.48 5.76
CA LEU A 178 10.85 9.89 5.54
C LEU A 178 10.59 10.25 4.08
N PRO A 179 9.70 11.20 3.80
CA PRO A 179 9.46 11.70 2.43
C PRO A 179 10.60 12.62 1.99
N TYR A 180 11.72 12.07 1.55
CA TYR A 180 12.97 12.78 1.27
C TYR A 180 12.85 13.88 0.22
N ASN A 181 11.93 13.74 -0.74
CA ASN A 181 11.65 14.68 -1.81
C ASN A 181 10.62 15.75 -1.43
N HIS A 182 10.04 15.71 -0.22
CA HIS A 182 8.98 16.61 0.24
C HIS A 182 9.36 17.31 1.55
N LEU A 183 10.23 18.31 1.46
CA LEU A 183 10.80 19.01 2.62
C LEU A 183 9.76 19.66 3.54
N GLN A 184 8.55 19.99 3.04
CA GLN A 184 7.46 20.51 3.84
C GLN A 184 7.01 19.52 4.94
N TYR A 185 7.15 18.21 4.73
CA TYR A 185 6.79 17.18 5.71
C TYR A 185 7.92 16.82 6.69
N LYS A 186 9.09 17.42 6.54
CA LYS A 186 10.25 17.15 7.41
C LYS A 186 9.92 17.28 8.90
N ARG A 187 9.16 18.33 9.28
CA ARG A 187 8.79 18.56 10.69
C ARG A 187 7.92 17.43 11.23
N THR A 188 6.94 16.96 10.47
CA THR A 188 6.05 15.87 10.84
C THR A 188 6.81 14.57 11.05
N ALA A 189 7.64 14.19 10.09
CA ALA A 189 8.41 12.96 10.17
C ALA A 189 9.43 12.97 11.33
N LEU A 190 10.18 14.07 11.50
CA LEU A 190 11.12 14.21 12.60
C LEU A 190 10.44 14.32 13.95
N HIS A 191 9.24 14.93 14.04
CA HIS A 191 8.47 14.99 15.28
C HIS A 191 8.12 13.59 15.78
N LEU A 192 7.65 12.72 14.91
CA LEU A 192 7.35 11.33 15.29
C LEU A 192 8.59 10.60 15.81
N ILE A 193 9.73 10.74 15.14
CA ILE A 193 10.98 10.14 15.59
C ILE A 193 11.36 10.68 16.97
N ASP A 194 11.31 11.99 17.18
CA ASP A 194 11.64 12.64 18.45
C ASP A 194 10.72 12.16 19.57
N ARG A 195 9.41 12.08 19.34
CA ARG A 195 8.44 11.65 20.35
C ARG A 195 8.55 10.16 20.66
N LEU A 196 8.80 9.32 19.67
CA LEU A 196 8.93 7.87 19.85
C LEU A 196 10.29 7.46 20.43
N TYR A 197 11.32 8.32 20.34
CA TYR A 197 12.65 8.03 20.83
C TYR A 197 12.64 7.79 22.35
N GLY A 198 13.07 6.59 22.77
CA GLY A 198 13.03 6.18 24.18
C GLY A 198 11.65 5.79 24.71
N MET A 199 10.59 5.90 23.90
CA MET A 199 9.24 5.50 24.26
C MET A 199 8.92 4.07 23.80
N VAL A 200 9.43 3.68 22.63
CA VAL A 200 9.17 2.38 21.98
C VAL A 200 10.38 1.43 22.11
N GLY A 201 10.16 0.13 21.91
CA GLY A 201 11.19 -0.90 21.90
C GLY A 201 12.17 -0.77 20.74
N GLY A 202 11.77 -0.14 19.63
CA GLY A 202 12.65 0.17 18.53
C GLY A 202 11.96 0.86 17.36
N ILE A 203 12.77 1.63 16.59
CA ILE A 203 12.32 2.33 15.40
C ILE A 203 13.13 1.82 14.20
N ARG A 204 12.48 1.68 13.04
CA ARG A 204 13.12 1.35 11.76
C ARG A 204 12.64 2.28 10.65
N MET A 205 13.44 2.36 9.61
CA MET A 205 13.10 2.86 8.28
C MET A 205 13.46 1.75 7.30
N ASN A 206 12.54 1.30 6.49
CA ASN A 206 12.72 0.13 5.63
C ASN A 206 12.85 0.49 4.14
N GLY A 207 12.36 1.66 3.71
CA GLY A 207 12.45 2.16 2.33
C GLY A 207 11.57 1.43 1.32
N SER A 208 10.57 0.66 1.78
CA SER A 208 9.50 0.04 0.98
C SER A 208 8.22 0.08 1.82
N ALA A 209 7.30 0.95 1.44
CA ALA A 209 6.08 1.18 2.22
C ALA A 209 5.16 -0.03 2.21
N ALA A 210 4.89 -0.63 1.04
CA ALA A 210 4.01 -1.78 0.95
C ALA A 210 4.53 -2.98 1.74
N ALA A 211 5.85 -3.27 1.69
CA ALA A 211 6.44 -4.33 2.50
C ALA A 211 6.34 -4.02 4.00
N ALA A 212 6.66 -2.78 4.40
CA ALA A 212 6.63 -2.36 5.80
C ALA A 212 5.21 -2.45 6.40
N ILE A 213 4.19 -2.03 5.66
CA ILE A 213 2.79 -2.14 6.07
C ILE A 213 2.38 -3.62 6.18
N CYS A 214 2.80 -4.49 5.25
CA CYS A 214 2.57 -5.94 5.34
C CYS A 214 3.25 -6.57 6.56
N TYR A 215 4.40 -6.04 7.00
CA TYR A 215 5.04 -6.49 8.23
C TYR A 215 4.23 -6.13 9.48
N VAL A 216 3.47 -5.03 9.47
CA VAL A 216 2.47 -4.74 10.50
C VAL A 216 1.33 -5.76 10.44
N ALA A 217 0.82 -6.08 9.25
CA ALA A 217 -0.26 -7.04 9.08
C ALA A 217 0.04 -8.44 9.64
N MET A 218 1.31 -8.84 9.64
CA MET A 218 1.73 -10.14 10.16
C MET A 218 2.34 -10.09 11.57
N GLY A 219 2.29 -8.92 12.24
CA GLY A 219 2.76 -8.75 13.61
C GLY A 219 4.28 -8.74 13.79
N ARG A 220 5.07 -8.50 12.73
CA ARG A 220 6.52 -8.25 12.85
C ARG A 220 6.79 -6.85 13.40
N PHE A 221 5.94 -5.91 13.08
CA PHE A 221 5.90 -4.55 13.59
C PHE A 221 4.50 -4.22 14.09
N ASP A 222 4.42 -3.20 14.92
CA ASP A 222 3.17 -2.83 15.61
C ASP A 222 2.53 -1.58 15.01
N ALA A 223 3.33 -0.76 14.35
CA ALA A 223 2.89 0.43 13.65
C ALA A 223 3.83 0.82 12.51
N TRP A 224 3.23 1.46 11.49
CA TRP A 224 3.91 2.12 10.40
C TRP A 224 3.24 3.46 10.10
N THR A 225 4.03 4.45 9.68
CA THR A 225 3.53 5.77 9.32
C THR A 225 4.44 6.47 8.31
N GLU A 226 3.82 7.20 7.38
CA GLU A 226 4.51 8.09 6.46
C GLU A 226 3.68 9.33 6.15
N ALA A 227 4.37 10.48 6.05
CA ALA A 227 3.75 11.79 5.90
C ALA A 227 3.39 12.16 4.45
N PHE A 228 4.04 11.57 3.46
CA PHE A 228 3.73 11.77 2.04
C PHE A 228 4.04 10.51 1.25
N ILE A 229 3.02 9.95 0.62
CA ILE A 229 3.10 8.65 -0.04
C ILE A 229 2.08 8.56 -1.19
N GLY A 230 2.40 7.84 -2.25
CA GLY A 230 1.51 7.54 -3.36
C GLY A 230 0.47 6.47 -3.01
N LYS A 231 -0.70 6.54 -3.64
CA LYS A 231 -1.77 5.55 -3.38
C LYS A 231 -1.41 4.14 -3.84
N TRP A 232 -0.49 3.98 -4.77
CA TRP A 232 0.00 2.69 -5.26
C TRP A 232 0.88 1.98 -4.23
N ASP A 233 1.63 2.73 -3.40
CA ASP A 233 2.53 2.18 -2.38
C ASP A 233 1.75 1.51 -1.24
N TYR A 234 0.56 2.03 -0.87
CA TYR A 234 -0.14 1.57 0.33
C TYR A 234 -1.46 0.84 0.10
N SER A 235 -2.13 1.01 -1.06
CA SER A 235 -3.50 0.50 -1.23
C SER A 235 -3.63 -1.00 -0.99
N ALA A 236 -2.74 -1.82 -1.54
CA ALA A 236 -2.77 -3.27 -1.35
C ALA A 236 -2.52 -3.64 0.12
N ALA A 237 -1.44 -3.08 0.69
CA ALA A 237 -1.03 -3.39 2.05
C ALA A 237 -2.02 -2.88 3.11
N ALA A 238 -2.71 -1.75 2.85
CA ALA A 238 -3.76 -1.22 3.73
C ALA A 238 -4.92 -2.21 3.90
N LEU A 239 -5.41 -2.80 2.80
CA LEU A 239 -6.44 -3.85 2.90
C LEU A 239 -5.92 -5.07 3.65
N ILE A 240 -4.67 -5.48 3.42
CA ILE A 240 -4.06 -6.62 4.11
C ILE A 240 -4.01 -6.38 5.62
N VAL A 241 -3.64 -5.16 6.08
CA VAL A 241 -3.68 -4.80 7.51
C VAL A 241 -5.11 -4.85 8.06
N GLN A 242 -6.08 -4.27 7.35
CA GLN A 242 -7.48 -4.28 7.79
C GLN A 242 -8.02 -5.70 7.94
N GLU A 243 -7.77 -6.56 6.97
CA GLU A 243 -8.20 -7.97 6.99
C GLU A 243 -7.39 -8.85 7.98
N ALA A 244 -6.21 -8.37 8.40
CA ALA A 244 -5.43 -8.96 9.49
C ALA A 244 -5.88 -8.52 10.88
N GLY A 245 -6.90 -7.63 10.99
CA GLY A 245 -7.44 -7.12 12.25
C GLY A 245 -6.75 -5.86 12.77
N GLY A 246 -5.88 -5.23 11.96
CA GLY A 246 -5.26 -3.94 12.26
C GLY A 246 -6.14 -2.75 11.88
N LYS A 247 -5.60 -1.56 12.06
CA LYS A 247 -6.27 -0.30 11.74
C LYS A 247 -5.42 0.58 10.83
N VAL A 248 -6.06 1.15 9.81
CA VAL A 248 -5.45 2.09 8.85
C VAL A 248 -6.32 3.34 8.77
N THR A 249 -5.71 4.51 8.90
CA THR A 249 -6.36 5.82 8.72
C THR A 249 -5.38 6.81 8.09
N ASN A 250 -5.88 7.96 7.70
CA ASN A 250 -5.01 9.11 7.50
C ASN A 250 -4.54 9.70 8.86
N PHE A 251 -3.73 10.75 8.86
CA PHE A 251 -3.22 11.39 10.07
C PHE A 251 -4.32 12.08 10.91
N TYR A 252 -5.47 12.37 10.32
CA TYR A 252 -6.63 12.97 10.99
C TYR A 252 -7.59 11.92 11.58
N GLY A 253 -7.29 10.63 11.43
CA GLY A 253 -8.10 9.53 11.94
C GLY A 253 -9.27 9.13 11.05
N GLU A 254 -9.27 9.59 9.81
CA GLU A 254 -10.34 9.31 8.84
C GLU A 254 -10.08 8.01 8.09
N ASP A 255 -11.13 7.22 7.89
CA ASP A 255 -11.06 5.91 7.23
C ASP A 255 -11.02 6.02 5.68
N HIS A 256 -11.34 7.20 5.12
CA HIS A 256 -11.27 7.45 3.68
C HIS A 256 -9.89 7.97 3.22
N PHE A 257 -8.86 7.22 3.53
CA PHE A 257 -7.46 7.56 3.29
C PHE A 257 -6.99 7.35 1.84
N ILE A 258 -7.75 6.63 1.01
CA ILE A 258 -7.29 6.13 -0.32
C ILE A 258 -6.92 7.27 -1.30
N GLU A 259 -7.46 8.45 -1.12
CA GLU A 259 -7.11 9.63 -1.95
C GLU A 259 -6.13 10.57 -1.22
N GLY A 260 -5.66 10.18 -0.03
CA GLY A 260 -4.71 10.96 0.77
C GLY A 260 -3.25 10.61 0.47
N HIS A 261 -2.36 11.38 1.09
CA HIS A 261 -0.90 11.22 0.96
C HIS A 261 -0.22 10.90 2.30
N HIS A 262 -0.95 10.69 3.39
CA HIS A 262 -0.41 10.42 4.69
C HIS A 262 -1.22 9.33 5.37
N ILE A 263 -0.53 8.32 5.89
CA ILE A 263 -1.13 7.06 6.34
C ILE A 263 -0.52 6.63 7.67
N ILE A 264 -1.39 6.11 8.55
CA ILE A 264 -1.02 5.34 9.74
C ILE A 264 -1.59 3.93 9.58
N ALA A 265 -0.75 2.92 9.70
CA ALA A 265 -1.16 1.53 9.79
C ALA A 265 -0.64 0.93 11.09
N THR A 266 -1.50 0.29 11.90
CA THR A 266 -1.12 -0.23 13.21
C THR A 266 -1.81 -1.55 13.52
N ASN A 267 -1.40 -2.19 14.62
CA ASN A 267 -2.08 -3.34 15.20
C ASN A 267 -3.45 -3.00 15.83
N GLY A 268 -3.92 -1.75 15.73
CA GLY A 268 -5.17 -1.26 16.30
C GLY A 268 -5.04 -0.78 17.75
N TYR A 269 -4.30 -1.48 18.59
CA TYR A 269 -4.12 -1.10 20.01
C TYR A 269 -3.32 0.20 20.18
N LEU A 270 -2.30 0.39 19.37
CA LEU A 270 -1.43 1.57 19.38
C LEU A 270 -1.96 2.73 18.53
N HIS A 271 -3.01 2.53 17.74
CA HIS A 271 -3.54 3.54 16.83
C HIS A 271 -3.90 4.89 17.48
N PRO A 272 -4.60 4.91 18.64
CA PRO A 272 -4.93 6.17 19.32
C PRO A 272 -3.68 6.98 19.72
N LEU A 273 -2.60 6.32 20.16
CA LEU A 273 -1.35 6.99 20.48
C LEU A 273 -0.74 7.69 19.25
N PHE A 274 -0.69 7.02 18.11
CA PHE A 274 -0.14 7.62 16.89
C PHE A 274 -0.96 8.81 16.42
N GLN A 275 -2.29 8.75 16.54
CA GLN A 275 -3.17 9.88 16.24
C GLN A 275 -2.92 11.06 17.19
N GLU A 276 -2.73 10.80 18.49
CA GLU A 276 -2.39 11.83 19.47
C GLU A 276 -1.06 12.51 19.15
N LEU A 277 -0.01 11.74 18.88
CA LEU A 277 1.31 12.26 18.53
C LEU A 277 1.29 13.11 17.24
N LEU A 278 0.51 12.70 16.24
CA LEU A 278 0.36 13.44 15.00
C LEU A 278 -0.51 14.69 15.12
N ALA A 279 -1.48 14.71 16.05
CA ALA A 279 -2.27 15.89 16.35
C ALA A 279 -1.45 17.06 16.95
N GLU A 280 -0.25 16.76 17.48
CA GLU A 280 0.69 17.77 17.98
C GLU A 280 1.41 18.53 16.86
N VAL A 281 1.39 18.02 15.64
CA VAL A 281 2.03 18.65 14.48
C VAL A 281 1.04 19.61 13.81
N PRO A 282 1.47 20.79 13.34
CA PRO A 282 0.60 21.65 12.54
C PRO A 282 -0.02 20.89 11.37
N PRO A 283 -1.26 21.25 10.97
CA PRO A 283 -1.88 20.67 9.79
C PRO A 283 -0.92 20.70 8.60
N LEU A 284 -0.89 19.60 7.85
CA LEU A 284 -0.10 19.52 6.62
C LEU A 284 -0.72 20.50 5.61
N ASP A 285 0.04 21.46 5.14
CA ASP A 285 -0.40 22.33 4.05
C ASP A 285 -0.58 21.45 2.79
N MET A 286 -1.84 21.29 2.37
CA MET A 286 -2.21 20.51 1.18
C MET A 286 -2.00 21.34 -0.09
#